data_414c5f1b54423c144332f0841ac6fd2d
#
_entry.id   414c5f1b54423c144332f0841ac6fd2d
#
_cell.length_a   1.000
_cell.length_b   1.000
_cell.length_c   1.000
_cell.angle_alpha   90.00
_cell.angle_beta   90.00
_cell.angle_gamma   90.00
#
_symmetry.space_group_name_H-M   'P 1'
#
loop_
_entity.id
_entity.type
_entity.pdbx_description
1 polymer ?
#
loop_
_entity_poly.entity_id
_entity_poly.type
_entity_poly.pdbx_seq_one_letter_code
_entity_poly.pdbx_strand_id
1 'polypeptide(L)'
;MKKYFFKSLANFCSILVALALVYPDAYGQTNKSAKNKTLIFFFDGLRPDYITAELMPNLYAFKQKASVGMHHHSVFPTVTRVNSASYATGSYPGTHGLLGNAIYFPAVNKSKAIGTTYEDLMKVQESESNQLLTAVSLGEVLQSAGEKMMVFSSGTTGQAFLQNHKVGNGAIVNPELILPESFKSQVLTEIGDVPQKGENGYGKHKWVIDALLKYGLKNDGPLVSAVWLSDPDGSAHRYGIGSKQAISALAFVDQQFGRVLDSLQTRGLTTVFNIIISTDHGFVTHTGKQNLTDFLISQGLKKDKDSDDVVIAEGAVYVKDHNAENIKKIVSALHKENWVGAVFTKPKKKGSMQGWVYGTLSFEAIHYNHPRRSGDILVAPNWNDEINDKEYPGTDFSRGVAGHGGSSPYEINIALMVSGPDFKSGYHDTLPTSNVDITPTLLGIYGLPVPTQMDGRIMSEFLKKTSEPARKSRKETIVTEVKYPWGTYKLSLDMSILDQYRYFNFSKVERIQ
;
A
#
# COMPACT_ATOMS: atom_id res chain seq x y z
N MET A 1 -75.85 43.16 -0.30
CA MET A 1 -76.78 43.65 -1.36
C MET A 1 -76.26 43.16 -2.70
N LYS A 2 -77.13 42.40 -3.38
CA LYS A 2 -77.40 42.32 -4.83
C LYS A 2 -76.14 42.08 -5.72
N LYS A 3 -76.12 41.20 -6.61
CA LYS A 3 -77.01 40.30 -7.40
C LYS A 3 -76.26 39.97 -8.69
N TYR A 4 -76.20 38.65 -9.00
CA TYR A 4 -76.43 38.02 -10.31
C TYR A 4 -75.97 38.72 -11.62
N PHE A 5 -75.31 38.00 -12.51
CA PHE A 5 -75.98 37.46 -13.69
C PHE A 5 -75.15 36.38 -14.41
N PHE A 6 -75.80 35.30 -14.71
CA PHE A 6 -75.50 34.22 -15.64
C PHE A 6 -75.55 34.68 -17.11
N LYS A 7 -74.79 34.00 -17.96
CA LYS A 7 -75.19 33.39 -19.25
C LYS A 7 -73.90 33.01 -19.99
N SER A 8 -73.61 31.79 -20.28
CA SER A 8 -74.24 30.80 -21.18
C SER A 8 -73.64 30.81 -22.60
N LEU A 9 -73.11 29.65 -22.95
CA LEU A 9 -73.01 28.95 -24.24
C LEU A 9 -72.16 29.57 -25.39
N ALA A 10 -71.18 28.81 -25.84
CA ALA A 10 -71.32 28.10 -27.13
C ALA A 10 -70.13 27.18 -27.36
N ASN A 11 -70.39 25.95 -27.68
CA ASN A 11 -69.53 24.90 -28.18
C ASN A 11 -68.76 25.35 -29.42
N PHE A 12 -67.45 25.07 -29.44
CA PHE A 12 -66.72 24.80 -30.68
C PHE A 12 -65.82 23.61 -30.43
N CYS A 13 -66.26 22.44 -30.88
CA CYS A 13 -65.40 21.27 -31.05
C CYS A 13 -64.37 21.56 -32.16
N SER A 14 -63.15 21.77 -31.79
CA SER A 14 -62.03 21.68 -32.72
C SER A 14 -61.27 20.43 -32.41
N ILE A 15 -61.41 19.43 -33.25
CA ILE A 15 -60.63 18.20 -33.28
C ILE A 15 -59.20 18.57 -33.66
N LEU A 16 -58.28 18.66 -32.69
CA LEU A 16 -56.84 18.69 -32.93
C LEU A 16 -56.38 17.25 -32.97
N VAL A 17 -56.21 16.73 -34.18
CA VAL A 17 -55.47 15.50 -34.46
C VAL A 17 -54.00 15.76 -34.08
N ALA A 18 -53.60 15.35 -32.88
CA ALA A 18 -52.19 15.30 -32.50
C ALA A 18 -51.55 14.17 -33.30
N LEU A 19 -50.82 14.52 -34.38
CA LEU A 19 -49.81 13.64 -34.95
C LEU A 19 -48.73 13.45 -33.91
N ALA A 20 -48.79 12.32 -33.17
CA ALA A 20 -47.69 11.83 -32.42
C ALA A 20 -46.57 11.42 -33.40
N LEU A 21 -45.66 12.36 -33.67
CA LEU A 21 -44.38 12.00 -34.23
C LEU A 21 -43.68 11.10 -33.19
N VAL A 22 -43.78 9.80 -33.42
CA VAL A 22 -42.90 8.80 -32.79
C VAL A 22 -41.50 9.10 -33.31
N TYR A 23 -40.75 9.93 -32.56
CA TYR A 23 -39.31 9.93 -32.69
C TYR A 23 -38.86 8.56 -32.13
N PRO A 24 -38.24 7.70 -32.95
CA PRO A 24 -37.52 6.60 -32.36
C PRO A 24 -36.41 7.25 -31.51
N ASP A 25 -36.50 7.08 -30.20
CA ASP A 25 -35.35 7.28 -29.31
C ASP A 25 -34.21 6.43 -29.85
N ALA A 26 -33.44 7.00 -30.76
CA ALA A 26 -32.10 6.54 -31.04
C ALA A 26 -31.27 6.86 -29.78
N TYR A 27 -31.51 6.10 -28.71
CA TYR A 27 -30.47 5.88 -27.74
C TYR A 27 -29.31 5.28 -28.52
N GLY A 28 -28.47 6.17 -29.03
CA GLY A 28 -27.18 5.79 -29.49
C GLY A 28 -26.53 5.00 -28.34
N GLN A 29 -26.48 3.68 -28.49
CA GLN A 29 -25.48 2.90 -27.80
C GLN A 29 -24.16 3.56 -28.16
N THR A 30 -23.70 4.48 -27.31
CA THR A 30 -22.29 4.82 -27.30
C THR A 30 -21.60 3.50 -27.08
N ASN A 31 -21.00 2.95 -28.13
CA ASN A 31 -20.06 1.86 -28.03
C ASN A 31 -19.02 2.34 -27.02
N LYS A 32 -19.24 2.01 -25.73
CA LYS A 32 -18.20 2.16 -24.73
C LYS A 32 -17.06 1.27 -25.25
N SER A 33 -16.04 1.90 -25.80
CA SER A 33 -14.80 1.21 -26.12
C SER A 33 -14.47 0.30 -24.94
N ALA A 34 -14.26 -0.97 -25.20
CA ALA A 34 -13.93 -1.92 -24.14
C ALA A 34 -12.72 -1.37 -23.37
N LYS A 35 -12.86 -1.27 -22.05
CA LYS A 35 -11.76 -0.81 -21.18
C LYS A 35 -10.60 -1.79 -21.25
N ASN A 36 -9.38 -1.30 -21.37
CA ASN A 36 -8.21 -2.13 -21.22
C ASN A 36 -8.16 -2.68 -19.78
N LYS A 37 -7.80 -3.95 -19.66
CA LYS A 37 -7.65 -4.61 -18.35
C LYS A 37 -6.32 -4.23 -17.71
N THR A 38 -6.21 -4.39 -16.41
CA THR A 38 -4.94 -4.14 -15.72
C THR A 38 -4.53 -5.33 -14.86
N LEU A 39 -3.26 -5.69 -14.99
CA LEU A 39 -2.53 -6.57 -14.11
C LEU A 39 -1.62 -5.73 -13.22
N ILE A 40 -1.89 -5.71 -11.91
CA ILE A 40 -1.00 -5.14 -10.91
C ILE A 40 -0.17 -6.29 -10.34
N PHE A 41 1.15 -6.17 -10.33
CA PHE A 41 2.04 -7.22 -9.90
C PHE A 41 3.01 -6.71 -8.84
N PHE A 42 2.92 -7.25 -7.62
CA PHE A 42 3.80 -6.96 -6.51
C PHE A 42 4.77 -8.10 -6.25
N PHE A 43 6.04 -7.75 -6.12
CA PHE A 43 7.08 -8.61 -5.55
C PHE A 43 7.38 -8.10 -4.16
N ASP A 44 6.98 -8.83 -3.13
CA ASP A 44 7.12 -8.45 -1.73
C ASP A 44 8.60 -8.30 -1.33
N GLY A 45 8.98 -7.14 -0.81
CA GLY A 45 10.33 -6.86 -0.34
C GLY A 45 11.41 -6.75 -1.44
N LEU A 46 11.01 -6.51 -2.70
CA LEU A 46 11.96 -6.44 -3.82
C LEU A 46 12.77 -5.14 -3.81
N ARG A 47 14.05 -5.23 -3.60
CA ARG A 47 15.00 -4.13 -3.73
C ARG A 47 15.24 -3.77 -5.21
N PRO A 48 15.31 -2.47 -5.59
CA PRO A 48 15.58 -2.08 -6.97
C PRO A 48 16.94 -2.58 -7.52
N ASP A 49 17.94 -2.77 -6.65
CA ASP A 49 19.28 -3.28 -7.02
C ASP A 49 19.29 -4.78 -7.33
N TYR A 50 18.26 -5.53 -7.01
CA TYR A 50 18.06 -6.91 -7.44
C TYR A 50 17.63 -7.06 -8.91
N ILE A 51 17.12 -6.00 -9.54
CA ILE A 51 16.58 -6.05 -10.91
C ILE A 51 17.70 -5.93 -11.93
N THR A 52 18.45 -7.03 -12.11
CA THR A 52 19.56 -7.17 -13.04
C THR A 52 19.28 -8.26 -14.06
N ALA A 53 20.04 -8.26 -15.18
CA ALA A 53 19.91 -9.31 -16.21
C ALA A 53 20.30 -10.70 -15.67
N GLU A 54 21.11 -10.77 -14.63
CA GLU A 54 21.58 -12.01 -14.02
C GLU A 54 20.54 -12.57 -13.02
N LEU A 55 20.01 -11.72 -12.14
CA LEU A 55 19.16 -12.17 -11.03
C LEU A 55 17.69 -12.31 -11.43
N MET A 56 17.18 -11.39 -12.27
CA MET A 56 15.77 -11.33 -12.68
C MET A 56 15.66 -11.02 -14.19
N PRO A 57 16.08 -11.94 -15.07
CA PRO A 57 16.16 -11.67 -16.50
C PRO A 57 14.83 -11.27 -17.16
N ASN A 58 13.70 -11.84 -16.74
CA ASN A 58 12.38 -11.50 -17.29
C ASN A 58 11.94 -10.08 -16.86
N LEU A 59 12.10 -9.75 -15.59
CA LEU A 59 11.76 -8.43 -15.08
C LEU A 59 12.72 -7.35 -15.61
N TYR A 60 14.00 -7.68 -15.74
CA TYR A 60 14.97 -6.78 -16.35
C TYR A 60 14.65 -6.51 -17.83
N ALA A 61 14.33 -7.53 -18.62
CA ALA A 61 13.91 -7.38 -20.00
C ALA A 61 12.60 -6.58 -20.13
N PHE A 62 11.66 -6.76 -19.22
CA PHE A 62 10.44 -5.96 -19.13
C PHE A 62 10.77 -4.48 -18.85
N LYS A 63 11.65 -4.21 -17.88
CA LYS A 63 12.12 -2.86 -17.51
C LYS A 63 12.67 -2.09 -18.70
N GLN A 64 13.40 -2.75 -19.62
CA GLN A 64 14.00 -2.09 -20.80
C GLN A 64 12.96 -1.53 -21.78
N LYS A 65 11.74 -2.06 -21.76
CA LYS A 65 10.64 -1.68 -22.67
C LYS A 65 9.54 -0.86 -21.98
N ALA A 66 9.42 -1.01 -20.68
CA ALA A 66 8.42 -0.33 -19.85
C ALA A 66 8.73 1.16 -19.66
N SER A 67 7.75 1.91 -19.21
CA SER A 67 8.01 3.19 -18.57
C SER A 67 8.38 2.95 -17.10
N VAL A 68 9.39 3.67 -16.61
CA VAL A 68 10.00 3.45 -15.29
C VAL A 68 9.90 4.71 -14.45
N GLY A 69 9.39 4.59 -13.23
CA GLY A 69 9.45 5.63 -12.20
C GLY A 69 10.80 5.58 -11.48
N MET A 70 11.60 6.64 -11.62
CA MET A 70 12.95 6.72 -11.04
C MET A 70 12.93 7.03 -9.54
N HIS A 71 11.82 7.57 -9.04
CA HIS A 71 11.62 7.98 -7.64
C HIS A 71 10.27 7.50 -7.13
N HIS A 72 10.11 6.19 -7.01
CA HIS A 72 8.89 5.58 -6.48
C HIS A 72 9.07 5.20 -5.00
N HIS A 73 8.07 5.51 -4.19
CA HIS A 73 8.16 5.43 -2.74
C HIS A 73 7.21 4.40 -2.16
N SER A 74 7.74 3.55 -1.29
CA SER A 74 6.95 2.82 -0.30
C SER A 74 6.24 3.79 0.64
N VAL A 75 5.14 3.36 1.19
CA VAL A 75 4.44 4.11 2.24
C VAL A 75 5.03 3.74 3.59
N PHE A 76 5.35 4.77 4.38
CA PHE A 76 5.88 4.58 5.73
C PHE A 76 4.75 4.45 6.79
N PRO A 77 4.85 3.54 7.76
CA PRO A 77 5.92 2.53 7.95
C PRO A 77 6.01 1.56 6.76
N THR A 78 7.26 1.24 6.37
CA THR A 78 7.56 0.42 5.19
C THR A 78 7.27 -1.06 5.45
N VAL A 79 5.99 -1.37 5.71
CA VAL A 79 5.53 -2.73 6.03
C VAL A 79 4.41 -3.18 5.11
N THR A 80 4.35 -4.48 4.91
CA THR A 80 3.46 -5.15 3.94
C THR A 80 2.00 -4.76 4.08
N ARG A 81 1.44 -4.75 5.31
CA ARG A 81 0.00 -4.46 5.52
C ARG A 81 -0.36 -3.01 5.23
N VAL A 82 0.52 -2.08 5.63
CA VAL A 82 0.36 -0.65 5.33
C VAL A 82 0.35 -0.44 3.83
N ASN A 83 1.32 -1.01 3.10
CA ASN A 83 1.42 -0.84 1.66
C ASN A 83 0.30 -1.56 0.89
N SER A 84 -0.15 -2.74 1.36
CA SER A 84 -1.32 -3.43 0.78
C SER A 84 -2.59 -2.57 0.87
N ALA A 85 -2.86 -1.98 2.04
CA ALA A 85 -3.99 -1.09 2.24
C ALA A 85 -3.82 0.23 1.47
N SER A 86 -2.59 0.77 1.42
CA SER A 86 -2.30 2.05 0.78
C SER A 86 -2.52 2.02 -0.73
N TYR A 87 -1.98 1.01 -1.43
CA TYR A 87 -2.24 0.95 -2.87
C TYR A 87 -3.71 0.64 -3.17
N ALA A 88 -4.34 -0.23 -2.36
CA ALA A 88 -5.74 -0.61 -2.56
C ALA A 88 -6.73 0.55 -2.35
N THR A 89 -6.41 1.50 -1.47
CA THR A 89 -7.27 2.66 -1.16
C THR A 89 -6.79 3.97 -1.80
N GLY A 90 -5.61 3.99 -2.43
CA GLY A 90 -5.00 5.23 -2.90
C GLY A 90 -4.75 6.23 -1.77
N SER A 91 -4.56 5.75 -0.53
CA SER A 91 -4.50 6.59 0.67
C SER A 91 -3.36 6.17 1.59
N TYR A 92 -2.92 7.09 2.44
CA TYR A 92 -1.91 6.84 3.46
C TYR A 92 -2.51 6.25 4.76
N PRO A 93 -1.68 5.69 5.66
CA PRO A 93 -2.15 5.10 6.93
C PRO A 93 -2.98 6.06 7.79
N GLY A 94 -2.67 7.35 7.78
CA GLY A 94 -3.47 8.38 8.46
C GLY A 94 -4.90 8.50 7.95
N THR A 95 -5.17 8.06 6.72
CA THR A 95 -6.48 8.08 6.07
C THR A 95 -7.17 6.72 6.12
N HIS A 96 -6.48 5.62 5.75
CA HIS A 96 -7.09 4.30 5.70
C HIS A 96 -7.12 3.56 7.06
N GLY A 97 -6.31 4.00 8.05
CA GLY A 97 -6.37 3.54 9.43
C GLY A 97 -5.75 2.17 9.72
N LEU A 98 -5.02 1.55 8.79
CA LEU A 98 -4.19 0.38 9.03
C LEU A 98 -2.73 0.82 9.21
N LEU A 99 -2.18 0.66 10.40
CA LEU A 99 -1.00 1.39 10.86
C LEU A 99 0.26 0.55 10.97
N GLY A 100 0.19 -0.77 10.77
CA GLY A 100 1.32 -1.68 10.90
C GLY A 100 0.97 -3.11 10.53
N ASN A 101 1.95 -4.03 10.58
CA ASN A 101 1.75 -5.47 10.49
C ASN A 101 1.18 -6.05 11.80
N ALA A 102 1.49 -5.43 12.94
CA ALA A 102 0.78 -5.60 14.20
C ALA A 102 0.08 -4.29 14.56
N ILE A 103 -1.14 -4.37 15.08
CA ILE A 103 -2.02 -3.22 15.33
C ILE A 103 -2.59 -3.27 16.73
N TYR A 104 -2.92 -2.11 17.29
CA TYR A 104 -3.56 -2.02 18.59
C TYR A 104 -4.98 -1.50 18.48
N PHE A 105 -5.93 -2.35 18.88
CA PHE A 105 -7.35 -2.03 18.96
C PHE A 105 -7.86 -2.42 20.36
N PRO A 106 -8.05 -1.46 21.27
CA PRO A 106 -8.48 -1.73 22.66
C PRO A 106 -9.80 -2.49 22.75
N ALA A 107 -10.70 -2.31 21.78
CA ALA A 107 -11.96 -3.04 21.71
C ALA A 107 -11.77 -4.55 21.44
N VAL A 108 -10.65 -4.95 20.81
CA VAL A 108 -10.30 -6.36 20.56
C VAL A 108 -9.40 -6.90 21.67
N ASN A 109 -8.35 -6.15 22.03
CA ASN A 109 -7.44 -6.52 23.11
C ASN A 109 -6.91 -5.27 23.83
N LYS A 110 -7.13 -5.18 25.15
CA LYS A 110 -6.79 -3.99 25.94
C LYS A 110 -5.32 -3.88 26.31
N SER A 111 -4.57 -4.99 26.34
CA SER A 111 -3.20 -5.00 26.85
C SER A 111 -2.14 -5.36 25.82
N LYS A 112 -2.54 -5.83 24.64
CA LYS A 112 -1.59 -6.29 23.62
C LYS A 112 -2.02 -5.86 22.23
N ALA A 113 -1.03 -5.60 21.38
CA ALA A 113 -1.23 -5.57 19.93
C ALA A 113 -1.70 -6.94 19.44
N ILE A 114 -2.45 -6.95 18.37
CA ILE A 114 -2.94 -8.14 17.66
C ILE A 114 -2.24 -8.24 16.31
N GLY A 115 -2.20 -9.45 15.77
CA GLY A 115 -1.77 -9.68 14.40
C GLY A 115 -2.71 -9.08 13.36
N THR A 116 -2.41 -9.38 12.11
CA THR A 116 -3.21 -8.93 10.95
C THR A 116 -3.45 -10.10 9.99
N THR A 117 -3.73 -11.29 10.52
CA THR A 117 -4.32 -12.38 9.74
C THR A 117 -5.74 -12.00 9.30
N TYR A 118 -6.32 -12.76 8.38
CA TYR A 118 -7.72 -12.54 8.01
C TYR A 118 -8.64 -12.55 9.24
N GLU A 119 -8.47 -13.52 10.12
CA GLU A 119 -9.25 -13.70 11.33
C GLU A 119 -9.09 -12.52 12.31
N ASP A 120 -7.88 -11.99 12.45
CA ASP A 120 -7.63 -10.82 13.30
C ASP A 120 -8.27 -9.56 12.71
N LEU A 121 -8.15 -9.37 11.40
CA LEU A 121 -8.78 -8.24 10.70
C LEU A 121 -10.30 -8.30 10.76
N MET A 122 -10.90 -9.50 10.75
CA MET A 122 -12.34 -9.66 10.95
C MET A 122 -12.79 -9.24 12.35
N LYS A 123 -12.02 -9.55 13.41
CA LYS A 123 -12.30 -9.06 14.79
C LYS A 123 -12.28 -7.53 14.84
N VAL A 124 -11.31 -6.90 14.15
CA VAL A 124 -11.26 -5.43 14.04
C VAL A 124 -12.49 -4.91 13.31
N GLN A 125 -12.84 -5.50 12.17
CA GLN A 125 -14.02 -5.10 11.41
C GLN A 125 -15.30 -5.17 12.24
N GLU A 126 -15.50 -6.24 12.99
CA GLU A 126 -16.64 -6.40 13.89
C GLU A 126 -16.66 -5.33 15.00
N SER A 127 -15.51 -5.06 15.61
CA SER A 127 -15.38 -4.05 16.69
C SER A 127 -15.54 -2.60 16.21
N GLU A 128 -15.31 -2.34 14.93
CA GLU A 128 -15.34 -1.02 14.28
C GLU A 128 -16.60 -0.84 13.38
N SER A 129 -17.71 -1.47 13.73
CA SER A 129 -19.00 -1.34 13.01
C SER A 129 -18.89 -1.70 11.52
N ASN A 130 -18.18 -2.77 11.19
CA ASN A 130 -17.90 -3.25 9.84
C ASN A 130 -17.00 -2.33 8.99
N GLN A 131 -16.26 -1.43 9.64
CA GLN A 131 -15.34 -0.51 8.98
C GLN A 131 -13.88 -0.86 9.28
N LEU A 132 -13.34 -1.89 8.62
CA LEU A 132 -11.94 -2.26 8.76
C LEU A 132 -11.01 -1.12 8.28
N LEU A 133 -11.17 -0.70 7.03
CA LEU A 133 -10.48 0.47 6.47
C LEU A 133 -11.40 1.69 6.51
N THR A 134 -10.84 2.85 6.82
CA THR A 134 -11.56 4.14 6.89
C THR A 134 -11.52 4.91 5.57
N ALA A 135 -10.96 4.31 4.52
CA ALA A 135 -10.92 4.82 3.15
C ALA A 135 -11.56 3.82 2.18
N VAL A 136 -12.15 4.33 1.11
CA VAL A 136 -12.74 3.52 0.04
C VAL A 136 -11.63 2.86 -0.78
N SER A 137 -11.79 1.58 -1.08
CA SER A 137 -10.83 0.81 -1.87
C SER A 137 -11.14 0.80 -3.37
N LEU A 138 -10.14 0.47 -4.18
CA LEU A 138 -10.28 0.21 -5.63
C LEU A 138 -11.39 -0.82 -5.89
N GLY A 139 -11.41 -1.92 -5.12
CA GLY A 139 -12.43 -2.96 -5.26
C GLY A 139 -13.85 -2.44 -5.07
N GLU A 140 -14.07 -1.54 -4.10
CA GLU A 140 -15.39 -0.92 -3.85
C GLU A 140 -15.79 0.03 -4.99
N VAL A 141 -14.87 0.84 -5.51
CA VAL A 141 -15.15 1.72 -6.65
C VAL A 141 -15.45 0.91 -7.90
N LEU A 142 -14.67 -0.12 -8.18
CA LEU A 142 -14.92 -1.02 -9.33
C LEU A 142 -16.26 -1.73 -9.21
N GLN A 143 -16.58 -2.27 -8.03
CA GLN A 143 -17.88 -2.91 -7.78
C GLN A 143 -19.04 -1.94 -8.04
N SER A 144 -18.93 -0.70 -7.56
CA SER A 144 -19.94 0.34 -7.79
C SER A 144 -20.12 0.69 -9.27
N ALA A 145 -19.08 0.48 -10.07
CA ALA A 145 -19.09 0.67 -11.52
C ALA A 145 -19.52 -0.59 -12.30
N GLY A 146 -19.91 -1.69 -11.61
CA GLY A 146 -20.27 -2.98 -12.21
C GLY A 146 -19.08 -3.82 -12.66
N GLU A 147 -17.86 -3.44 -12.28
CA GLU A 147 -16.61 -4.10 -12.66
C GLU A 147 -16.13 -5.06 -11.55
N LYS A 148 -15.16 -5.91 -11.89
CA LYS A 148 -14.61 -6.92 -10.99
C LYS A 148 -13.13 -6.72 -10.75
N MET A 149 -12.69 -6.98 -9.51
CA MET A 149 -11.29 -7.12 -9.13
C MET A 149 -11.06 -8.51 -8.54
N MET A 150 -10.01 -9.19 -9.01
CA MET A 150 -9.54 -10.43 -8.40
C MET A 150 -8.13 -10.27 -7.85
N VAL A 151 -7.89 -10.89 -6.70
CA VAL A 151 -6.59 -10.92 -6.02
C VAL A 151 -6.03 -12.32 -6.05
N PHE A 152 -4.76 -12.45 -6.41
CA PHE A 152 -3.99 -13.69 -6.47
C PHE A 152 -2.74 -13.50 -5.62
N SER A 153 -2.71 -14.03 -4.41
CA SER A 153 -1.63 -13.74 -3.46
C SER A 153 -1.05 -15.00 -2.84
N SER A 154 0.27 -15.12 -2.87
CA SER A 154 1.01 -16.13 -2.09
C SER A 154 1.47 -15.62 -0.72
N GLY A 155 1.11 -14.39 -0.37
CA GLY A 155 1.34 -13.77 0.92
C GLY A 155 0.46 -14.36 2.02
N THR A 156 0.41 -13.68 3.17
CA THR A 156 -0.48 -14.09 4.26
C THR A 156 -1.93 -13.75 3.96
N THR A 157 -2.85 -14.38 4.68
CA THR A 157 -4.30 -14.20 4.50
C THR A 157 -4.73 -12.73 4.66
N GLY A 158 -4.18 -12.02 5.65
CA GLY A 158 -4.51 -10.62 5.87
C GLY A 158 -3.97 -9.70 4.80
N GLN A 159 -2.76 -9.96 4.28
CA GLN A 159 -2.21 -9.22 3.16
C GLN A 159 -3.08 -9.38 1.90
N ALA A 160 -3.49 -10.61 1.58
CA ALA A 160 -4.38 -10.90 0.46
C ALA A 160 -5.74 -10.20 0.63
N PHE A 161 -6.30 -10.24 1.84
CA PHE A 161 -7.60 -9.65 2.15
C PHE A 161 -7.60 -8.13 2.01
N LEU A 162 -6.57 -7.44 2.49
CA LEU A 162 -6.50 -5.98 2.45
C LEU A 162 -6.52 -5.40 1.04
N GLN A 163 -6.10 -6.15 0.03
CA GLN A 163 -6.11 -5.70 -1.37
C GLN A 163 -7.54 -5.54 -1.92
N ASN A 164 -8.50 -6.33 -1.43
CA ASN A 164 -9.90 -6.25 -1.81
C ASN A 164 -10.81 -6.73 -0.66
N HIS A 165 -10.77 -6.02 0.47
CA HIS A 165 -11.38 -6.44 1.73
C HIS A 165 -12.92 -6.57 1.71
N LYS A 166 -13.60 -5.98 0.74
CA LYS A 166 -15.06 -6.18 0.54
C LYS A 166 -15.35 -7.33 -0.42
N VAL A 167 -14.36 -7.87 -1.12
CA VAL A 167 -14.50 -8.91 -2.15
C VAL A 167 -15.46 -8.52 -3.27
N GLY A 168 -16.70 -8.18 -2.91
CA GLY A 168 -17.74 -7.74 -3.85
C GLY A 168 -18.07 -8.81 -4.90
N ASN A 169 -18.11 -8.39 -6.17
CA ASN A 169 -18.29 -9.29 -7.33
C ASN A 169 -16.96 -9.95 -7.78
N GLY A 170 -15.86 -9.71 -7.04
CA GLY A 170 -14.55 -10.24 -7.33
C GLY A 170 -14.25 -11.54 -6.59
N ALA A 171 -12.96 -11.81 -6.40
CA ALA A 171 -12.49 -12.94 -5.60
C ALA A 171 -11.09 -12.67 -5.03
N ILE A 172 -10.75 -13.42 -3.99
CA ILE A 172 -9.40 -13.55 -3.45
C ILE A 172 -9.01 -15.02 -3.56
N VAL A 173 -7.86 -15.28 -4.18
CA VAL A 173 -7.26 -16.61 -4.31
C VAL A 173 -5.90 -16.59 -3.63
N ASN A 174 -5.85 -17.15 -2.44
CA ASN A 174 -4.67 -17.31 -1.62
C ASN A 174 -4.62 -18.75 -1.11
N PRO A 175 -3.46 -19.40 -0.96
CA PRO A 175 -3.38 -20.78 -0.51
C PRO A 175 -4.13 -21.11 0.79
N GLU A 176 -4.24 -20.14 1.68
CA GLU A 176 -4.91 -20.31 2.99
C GLU A 176 -6.27 -19.57 3.06
N LEU A 177 -6.64 -18.78 2.03
CA LEU A 177 -7.87 -17.98 2.00
C LEU A 177 -8.42 -17.84 0.58
N ILE A 178 -9.55 -18.48 0.29
CA ILE A 178 -10.27 -18.28 -0.97
C ILE A 178 -11.62 -17.64 -0.64
N LEU A 179 -11.88 -16.47 -1.23
CA LEU A 179 -13.14 -15.75 -1.07
C LEU A 179 -13.74 -15.38 -2.45
N PRO A 180 -15.08 -15.43 -2.61
CA PRO A 180 -16.03 -15.98 -1.63
C PRO A 180 -15.81 -17.50 -1.43
N GLU A 181 -16.21 -18.03 -0.27
CA GLU A 181 -16.02 -19.45 0.06
C GLU A 181 -16.66 -20.39 -0.98
N SER A 182 -17.74 -19.95 -1.62
CA SER A 182 -18.40 -20.68 -2.72
C SER A 182 -17.50 -20.90 -3.95
N PHE A 183 -16.43 -20.12 -4.12
CA PHE A 183 -15.47 -20.24 -5.22
C PHE A 183 -14.38 -21.28 -4.95
N LYS A 184 -14.17 -21.66 -3.69
CA LYS A 184 -13.08 -22.53 -3.25
C LYS A 184 -13.09 -23.90 -3.93
N SER A 185 -14.23 -24.57 -3.95
CA SER A 185 -14.34 -25.90 -4.60
C SER A 185 -13.94 -25.84 -6.08
N GLN A 186 -14.37 -24.80 -6.79
CA GLN A 186 -14.01 -24.63 -8.21
C GLN A 186 -12.50 -24.41 -8.37
N VAL A 187 -11.88 -23.56 -7.54
CA VAL A 187 -10.44 -23.31 -7.60
C VAL A 187 -9.64 -24.59 -7.36
N LEU A 188 -9.99 -25.35 -6.32
CA LEU A 188 -9.29 -26.60 -6.01
C LEU A 188 -9.49 -27.66 -7.11
N THR A 189 -10.66 -27.73 -7.72
CA THR A 189 -10.92 -28.66 -8.84
C THR A 189 -10.14 -28.28 -10.10
N GLU A 190 -10.05 -26.99 -10.44
CA GLU A 190 -9.49 -26.54 -11.72
C GLU A 190 -7.99 -26.22 -11.66
N ILE A 191 -7.46 -25.87 -10.50
CA ILE A 191 -6.04 -25.55 -10.27
C ILE A 191 -5.31 -26.71 -9.59
N GLY A 192 -6.03 -27.53 -8.83
CA GLY A 192 -5.49 -28.57 -7.98
C GLY A 192 -5.32 -28.13 -6.53
N ASP A 193 -4.95 -29.09 -5.69
CA ASP A 193 -4.73 -28.87 -4.27
C ASP A 193 -3.62 -27.85 -4.01
N VAL A 194 -3.76 -27.13 -2.90
CA VAL A 194 -2.72 -26.22 -2.43
C VAL A 194 -1.45 -27.01 -2.14
N PRO A 195 -0.31 -26.64 -2.73
CA PRO A 195 0.94 -27.34 -2.51
C PRO A 195 1.31 -27.34 -1.03
N GLN A 196 1.68 -28.51 -0.51
CA GLN A 196 2.29 -28.61 0.82
C GLN A 196 3.57 -27.77 0.85
N LYS A 197 3.93 -27.28 2.04
CA LYS A 197 5.20 -26.56 2.23
C LYS A 197 6.34 -27.50 1.85
N GLY A 198 6.82 -27.41 0.61
CA GLY A 198 8.06 -28.06 0.17
C GLY A 198 9.27 -27.39 0.79
N GLU A 199 10.46 -28.00 0.63
CA GLU A 199 11.72 -27.49 1.21
C GLU A 199 11.97 -26.00 0.93
N ASN A 200 11.55 -25.49 -0.22
CA ASN A 200 11.77 -24.12 -0.67
C ASN A 200 10.55 -23.19 -0.54
N GLY A 201 9.37 -23.72 -0.19
CA GLY A 201 8.15 -22.92 -0.07
C GLY A 201 7.58 -22.32 -1.38
N TYR A 202 8.20 -22.59 -2.54
CA TYR A 202 7.90 -21.93 -3.81
C TYR A 202 6.62 -22.45 -4.52
N GLY A 203 6.12 -23.62 -4.13
CA GLY A 203 4.92 -24.21 -4.71
C GLY A 203 3.71 -23.27 -4.68
N LYS A 204 3.57 -22.49 -3.61
CA LYS A 204 2.50 -21.50 -3.45
C LYS A 204 2.53 -20.41 -4.52
N HIS A 205 3.71 -19.93 -4.93
CA HIS A 205 3.83 -18.91 -5.99
C HIS A 205 3.36 -19.46 -7.33
N LYS A 206 3.81 -20.68 -7.69
CA LYS A 206 3.35 -21.35 -8.91
C LYS A 206 1.84 -21.55 -8.92
N TRP A 207 1.28 -22.05 -7.83
CA TRP A 207 -0.16 -22.31 -7.68
C TRP A 207 -1.00 -21.03 -7.86
N VAL A 208 -0.56 -19.92 -7.25
CA VAL A 208 -1.19 -18.60 -7.39
C VAL A 208 -1.11 -18.08 -8.82
N ILE A 209 0.03 -18.27 -9.50
CA ILE A 209 0.19 -17.90 -10.91
C ILE A 209 -0.68 -18.80 -11.80
N ASP A 210 -0.80 -20.10 -11.54
CA ASP A 210 -1.71 -20.99 -12.28
C ASP A 210 -3.16 -20.50 -12.16
N ALA A 211 -3.59 -20.08 -10.97
CA ALA A 211 -4.91 -19.47 -10.76
C ALA A 211 -5.07 -18.13 -11.51
N LEU A 212 -4.06 -17.26 -11.49
CA LEU A 212 -4.07 -16.03 -12.29
C LEU A 212 -4.23 -16.34 -13.79
N LEU A 213 -3.45 -17.26 -14.33
CA LEU A 213 -3.50 -17.65 -15.74
C LEU A 213 -4.87 -18.21 -16.13
N LYS A 214 -5.55 -18.89 -15.22
CA LYS A 214 -6.87 -19.49 -15.42
C LYS A 214 -8.00 -18.46 -15.31
N TYR A 215 -7.99 -17.60 -14.29
CA TYR A 215 -9.11 -16.73 -13.94
C TYR A 215 -8.87 -15.25 -14.23
N GLY A 216 -7.65 -14.78 -14.02
CA GLY A 216 -7.29 -13.36 -14.13
C GLY A 216 -7.02 -12.88 -15.54
N LEU A 217 -6.39 -13.74 -16.37
CA LEU A 217 -6.00 -13.40 -17.74
C LEU A 217 -7.02 -13.92 -18.77
N LYS A 218 -8.25 -13.43 -18.70
CA LYS A 218 -9.33 -13.75 -19.66
C LYS A 218 -9.96 -12.48 -20.22
N ASN A 219 -10.48 -12.55 -21.45
CA ASN A 219 -11.24 -11.46 -22.05
C ASN A 219 -12.50 -11.12 -21.23
N ASP A 220 -13.20 -12.13 -20.73
CA ASP A 220 -14.38 -12.02 -19.85
C ASP A 220 -14.04 -12.01 -18.35
N GLY A 221 -12.74 -11.99 -18.01
CA GLY A 221 -12.23 -11.96 -16.64
C GLY A 221 -12.39 -10.59 -15.97
N PRO A 222 -11.79 -10.41 -14.79
CA PRO A 222 -11.86 -9.16 -14.04
C PRO A 222 -11.25 -7.99 -14.82
N LEU A 223 -11.69 -6.76 -14.53
CA LEU A 223 -11.07 -5.55 -15.08
C LEU A 223 -9.67 -5.34 -14.47
N VAL A 224 -9.52 -5.67 -13.17
CA VAL A 224 -8.25 -5.61 -12.47
C VAL A 224 -7.92 -6.98 -11.87
N SER A 225 -6.73 -7.50 -12.19
CA SER A 225 -6.11 -8.65 -11.53
C SER A 225 -4.91 -8.17 -10.73
N ALA A 226 -4.94 -8.30 -9.41
CA ALA A 226 -3.82 -7.98 -8.54
C ALA A 226 -3.08 -9.27 -8.16
N VAL A 227 -1.77 -9.28 -8.37
CA VAL A 227 -0.88 -10.40 -8.03
C VAL A 227 0.11 -9.96 -6.97
N TRP A 228 0.34 -10.82 -5.98
CA TRP A 228 1.31 -10.58 -4.94
C TRP A 228 2.12 -11.86 -4.67
N LEU A 229 3.40 -11.82 -4.97
CA LEU A 229 4.33 -12.88 -4.64
C LEU A 229 5.11 -12.50 -3.38
N SER A 230 5.04 -13.35 -2.34
CA SER A 230 5.60 -13.08 -1.01
C SER A 230 7.12 -13.31 -0.89
N ASP A 231 7.82 -13.41 -2.00
CA ASP A 231 9.26 -13.43 -2.09
C ASP A 231 9.73 -12.29 -3.03
N PRO A 232 10.90 -11.72 -2.75
CA PRO A 232 11.99 -12.18 -1.88
C PRO A 232 11.84 -11.93 -0.36
N ASP A 233 10.80 -11.26 0.12
CA ASP A 233 10.61 -10.92 1.55
C ASP A 233 10.81 -12.13 2.48
N GLY A 234 10.03 -13.20 2.27
CA GLY A 234 10.08 -14.37 3.14
C GLY A 234 11.46 -15.03 3.22
N SER A 235 12.19 -15.05 2.11
CA SER A 235 13.54 -15.61 2.04
C SER A 235 14.58 -14.65 2.64
N ALA A 236 14.45 -13.34 2.42
CA ALA A 236 15.36 -12.33 2.96
C ALA A 236 15.26 -12.24 4.49
N HIS A 237 14.05 -12.28 5.05
CA HIS A 237 13.87 -12.33 6.51
C HIS A 237 14.56 -13.51 7.16
N ARG A 238 14.49 -14.68 6.52
CA ARG A 238 15.03 -15.92 7.11
C ARG A 238 16.52 -16.09 6.91
N TYR A 239 17.04 -15.72 5.75
CA TYR A 239 18.39 -16.07 5.31
C TYR A 239 19.29 -14.86 5.05
N GLY A 240 18.73 -13.65 5.02
CA GLY A 240 19.45 -12.40 4.75
C GLY A 240 19.47 -12.00 3.28
N ILE A 241 19.69 -10.70 3.07
CA ILE A 241 19.84 -10.07 1.76
C ILE A 241 21.06 -10.66 1.04
N GLY A 242 20.89 -11.08 -0.23
CA GLY A 242 21.97 -11.63 -1.05
C GLY A 242 22.36 -13.08 -0.71
N SER A 243 21.67 -13.75 0.25
CA SER A 243 21.87 -15.16 0.51
C SER A 243 21.49 -16.04 -0.69
N LYS A 244 22.08 -17.23 -0.79
CA LYS A 244 21.75 -18.17 -1.86
C LYS A 244 20.25 -18.47 -1.93
N GLN A 245 19.59 -18.57 -0.79
CA GLN A 245 18.15 -18.81 -0.71
C GLN A 245 17.33 -17.60 -1.21
N ALA A 246 17.71 -16.38 -0.83
CA ALA A 246 17.06 -15.16 -1.32
C ALA A 246 17.24 -15.01 -2.85
N ILE A 247 18.45 -15.27 -3.38
CA ILE A 247 18.72 -15.25 -4.83
C ILE A 247 17.92 -16.35 -5.55
N SER A 248 17.82 -17.55 -4.99
CA SER A 248 16.98 -18.62 -5.57
C SER A 248 15.50 -18.24 -5.59
N ALA A 249 15.01 -17.55 -4.56
CA ALA A 249 13.64 -17.05 -4.50
C ALA A 249 13.38 -16.00 -5.58
N LEU A 250 14.32 -15.05 -5.77
CA LEU A 250 14.26 -14.04 -6.85
C LEU A 250 14.15 -14.70 -8.22
N ALA A 251 15.03 -15.65 -8.53
CA ALA A 251 15.01 -16.37 -9.81
C ALA A 251 13.68 -17.12 -10.03
N PHE A 252 13.12 -17.70 -8.96
CA PHE A 252 11.84 -18.41 -9.05
C PHE A 252 10.67 -17.46 -9.32
N VAL A 253 10.55 -16.35 -8.58
CA VAL A 253 9.44 -15.41 -8.80
C VAL A 253 9.58 -14.67 -10.12
N ASP A 254 10.80 -14.40 -10.59
CA ASP A 254 11.05 -13.89 -11.94
C ASP A 254 10.63 -14.88 -13.03
N GLN A 255 10.89 -16.16 -12.85
CA GLN A 255 10.39 -17.22 -13.76
C GLN A 255 8.86 -17.24 -13.80
N GLN A 256 8.18 -17.09 -12.64
CA GLN A 256 6.72 -17.01 -12.62
C GLN A 256 6.20 -15.79 -13.37
N PHE A 257 6.87 -14.64 -13.25
CA PHE A 257 6.55 -13.46 -14.03
C PHE A 257 6.75 -13.69 -15.53
N GLY A 258 7.83 -14.35 -15.93
CA GLY A 258 8.05 -14.79 -17.33
C GLY A 258 6.88 -15.59 -17.88
N ARG A 259 6.36 -16.56 -17.13
CA ARG A 259 5.16 -17.36 -17.51
C ARG A 259 3.93 -16.49 -17.76
N VAL A 260 3.75 -15.43 -16.98
CA VAL A 260 2.65 -14.48 -17.18
C VAL A 260 2.81 -13.71 -18.48
N LEU A 261 4.02 -13.20 -18.77
CA LEU A 261 4.31 -12.49 -20.02
C LEU A 261 4.11 -13.39 -21.24
N ASP A 262 4.61 -14.61 -21.19
CA ASP A 262 4.44 -15.60 -22.26
C ASP A 262 2.95 -15.93 -22.51
N SER A 263 2.17 -16.03 -21.43
CA SER A 263 0.74 -16.28 -21.52
C SER A 263 -0.01 -15.10 -22.15
N LEU A 264 0.34 -13.86 -21.81
CA LEU A 264 -0.23 -12.67 -22.44
C LEU A 264 0.10 -12.63 -23.94
N GLN A 265 1.32 -12.96 -24.31
CA GLN A 265 1.77 -12.98 -25.70
C GLN A 265 1.07 -14.10 -26.51
N THR A 266 1.10 -15.32 -26.02
CA THR A 266 0.53 -16.48 -26.74
C THR A 266 -0.98 -16.41 -26.89
N ARG A 267 -1.69 -15.73 -25.98
CA ARG A 267 -3.13 -15.50 -26.04
C ARG A 267 -3.52 -14.22 -26.80
N GLY A 268 -2.56 -13.46 -27.32
CA GLY A 268 -2.83 -12.17 -28.00
C GLY A 268 -3.38 -11.08 -27.08
N LEU A 269 -3.06 -11.12 -25.78
CA LEU A 269 -3.60 -10.22 -24.78
C LEU A 269 -2.71 -9.00 -24.47
N THR A 270 -1.54 -8.89 -25.09
CA THR A 270 -0.58 -7.79 -24.86
C THR A 270 -1.13 -6.40 -25.19
N THR A 271 -2.12 -6.32 -26.10
CA THR A 271 -2.81 -5.05 -26.46
C THR A 271 -4.08 -4.81 -25.65
N VAL A 272 -4.42 -5.72 -24.73
CA VAL A 272 -5.62 -5.65 -23.88
C VAL A 272 -5.27 -5.37 -22.44
N PHE A 273 -4.08 -5.76 -21.98
CA PHE A 273 -3.65 -5.62 -20.60
C PHE A 273 -2.62 -4.51 -20.41
N ASN A 274 -2.91 -3.60 -19.50
CA ASN A 274 -1.91 -2.80 -18.82
C ASN A 274 -1.23 -3.66 -17.76
N ILE A 275 0.06 -3.43 -17.54
CA ILE A 275 0.84 -4.08 -16.48
C ILE A 275 1.46 -2.98 -15.63
N ILE A 276 1.24 -3.05 -14.33
CA ILE A 276 1.89 -2.19 -13.31
C ILE A 276 2.68 -3.12 -12.42
N ILE A 277 3.99 -2.95 -12.38
CA ILE A 277 4.90 -3.65 -11.47
C ILE A 277 5.28 -2.70 -10.36
N SER A 278 5.12 -3.14 -9.11
CA SER A 278 5.62 -2.44 -7.94
C SER A 278 6.14 -3.44 -6.90
N THR A 279 6.61 -2.91 -5.79
CA THR A 279 6.90 -3.61 -4.55
C THR A 279 6.31 -2.81 -3.39
N ASP A 280 6.14 -3.42 -2.27
CA ASP A 280 5.60 -2.75 -1.09
C ASP A 280 6.67 -2.00 -0.28
N HIS A 281 7.86 -2.57 -0.18
CA HIS A 281 9.03 -1.98 0.47
C HIS A 281 10.33 -2.62 -0.06
N GLY A 282 11.45 -1.96 0.22
CA GLY A 282 12.74 -2.57 0.09
C GLY A 282 13.15 -3.29 1.38
N PHE A 283 14.47 -3.44 1.64
CA PHE A 283 15.01 -4.27 2.71
C PHE A 283 16.34 -3.75 3.23
N VAL A 284 16.62 -3.99 4.53
CA VAL A 284 17.90 -3.71 5.19
C VAL A 284 18.40 -4.92 5.98
N THR A 285 19.71 -5.01 6.19
CA THR A 285 20.32 -6.02 7.07
C THR A 285 20.23 -5.56 8.52
N HIS A 286 19.78 -6.44 9.41
CA HIS A 286 19.67 -6.15 10.83
C HIS A 286 20.98 -6.44 11.56
N THR A 287 21.43 -5.48 12.39
CA THR A 287 22.66 -5.59 13.18
C THR A 287 22.42 -5.40 14.68
N GLY A 288 21.20 -5.02 15.05
CA GLY A 288 20.85 -4.68 16.42
C GLY A 288 20.52 -5.88 17.32
N LYS A 289 20.44 -5.60 18.61
CA LYS A 289 20.09 -6.59 19.66
C LYS A 289 18.93 -6.11 20.53
N GLN A 290 18.56 -4.86 20.43
CA GLN A 290 17.57 -4.23 21.29
C GLN A 290 16.14 -4.52 20.82
N ASN A 291 15.21 -4.52 21.78
CA ASN A 291 13.79 -4.61 21.55
C ASN A 291 13.10 -3.46 22.32
N LEU A 292 12.19 -2.75 21.68
CA LEU A 292 11.54 -1.58 22.25
C LEU A 292 10.79 -1.90 23.55
N THR A 293 10.08 -3.03 23.61
CA THR A 293 9.35 -3.47 24.81
C THR A 293 10.29 -3.74 25.97
N ASP A 294 11.34 -4.55 25.73
CA ASP A 294 12.32 -4.90 26.76
C ASP A 294 13.09 -3.66 27.25
N PHE A 295 13.39 -2.72 26.34
CA PHE A 295 14.01 -1.44 26.70
C PHE A 295 13.10 -0.62 27.63
N LEU A 296 11.84 -0.40 27.25
CA LEU A 296 10.92 0.41 28.07
C LEU A 296 10.70 -0.22 29.47
N ILE A 297 10.65 -1.54 29.57
CA ILE A 297 10.58 -2.24 30.85
C ILE A 297 11.86 -1.99 31.68
N SER A 298 13.04 -2.12 31.08
CA SER A 298 14.32 -1.91 31.75
C SER A 298 14.50 -0.48 32.27
N GLN A 299 13.89 0.49 31.61
CA GLN A 299 13.89 1.90 32.01
C GLN A 299 12.77 2.25 33.01
N GLY A 300 11.94 1.29 33.43
CA GLY A 300 10.78 1.52 34.30
C GLY A 300 9.68 2.36 33.65
N LEU A 301 9.65 2.43 32.32
CA LEU A 301 8.68 3.20 31.52
C LEU A 301 7.50 2.36 31.04
N LYS A 302 7.59 1.06 31.18
CA LYS A 302 6.53 0.06 31.05
C LYS A 302 6.68 -0.93 32.19
N LYS A 303 5.58 -1.32 32.82
CA LYS A 303 5.59 -2.16 34.01
C LYS A 303 6.11 -3.57 33.72
N ASP A 304 5.47 -4.25 32.76
CA ASP A 304 5.83 -5.61 32.31
C ASP A 304 5.26 -5.88 30.90
N LYS A 305 5.54 -7.06 30.34
CA LYS A 305 5.13 -7.44 28.97
C LYS A 305 3.60 -7.50 28.78
N ASP A 306 2.88 -7.79 29.83
CA ASP A 306 1.42 -8.04 29.78
C ASP A 306 0.60 -6.86 30.30
N SER A 307 1.24 -5.84 30.87
CA SER A 307 0.58 -4.65 31.40
C SER A 307 0.03 -3.74 30.30
N ASP A 308 -1.09 -3.08 30.59
CA ASP A 308 -1.80 -2.16 29.69
C ASP A 308 -1.39 -0.68 29.84
N ASP A 309 -0.40 -0.40 30.70
CA ASP A 309 0.10 0.96 30.94
C ASP A 309 0.78 1.55 29.70
N VAL A 310 1.50 0.72 28.94
CA VAL A 310 2.08 1.03 27.65
C VAL A 310 1.91 -0.18 26.73
N VAL A 311 1.23 -0.02 25.61
CA VAL A 311 1.11 -1.07 24.61
C VAL A 311 1.96 -0.72 23.39
N ILE A 312 2.68 -1.71 22.87
CA ILE A 312 3.57 -1.54 21.73
C ILE A 312 3.07 -2.43 20.59
N ALA A 313 2.85 -1.79 19.45
CA ALA A 313 2.50 -2.43 18.18
C ALA A 313 3.60 -2.10 17.15
N GLU A 314 4.57 -3.01 17.00
CA GLU A 314 5.80 -2.75 16.24
C GLU A 314 6.54 -1.50 16.77
N GLY A 315 6.66 -0.43 15.97
CA GLY A 315 7.25 0.85 16.40
C GLY A 315 6.25 1.82 17.05
N ALA A 316 4.95 1.55 16.99
CA ALA A 316 3.93 2.41 17.58
C ALA A 316 3.77 2.14 19.08
N VAL A 317 3.77 3.20 19.88
CA VAL A 317 3.64 3.16 21.34
C VAL A 317 2.36 3.88 21.75
N TYR A 318 1.52 3.17 22.50
CA TYR A 318 0.26 3.66 23.04
C TYR A 318 0.39 3.75 24.55
N VAL A 319 0.31 4.94 25.07
CA VAL A 319 0.43 5.22 26.52
C VAL A 319 -0.97 5.34 27.12
N LYS A 320 -1.24 4.61 28.19
CA LYS A 320 -2.54 4.63 28.88
C LYS A 320 -2.94 6.07 29.23
N ASP A 321 -4.22 6.38 28.95
CA ASP A 321 -4.82 7.70 29.15
C ASP A 321 -4.04 8.86 28.45
N HIS A 322 -3.21 8.53 27.47
CA HIS A 322 -2.35 9.50 26.76
C HIS A 322 -1.53 10.35 27.73
N ASN A 323 -1.03 9.77 28.84
CA ASN A 323 -0.33 10.48 29.89
C ASN A 323 0.88 11.26 29.35
N ALA A 324 0.78 12.58 29.34
CA ALA A 324 1.75 13.48 28.72
C ALA A 324 3.14 13.38 29.34
N GLU A 325 3.25 13.17 30.67
CA GLU A 325 4.53 13.04 31.36
C GLU A 325 5.24 11.73 30.99
N ASN A 326 4.48 10.63 30.92
CA ASN A 326 5.05 9.33 30.50
C ASN A 326 5.48 9.37 29.04
N ILE A 327 4.70 9.99 28.13
CA ILE A 327 5.09 10.16 26.74
C ILE A 327 6.40 10.94 26.62
N LYS A 328 6.56 12.07 27.32
CA LYS A 328 7.81 12.85 27.32
C LYS A 328 8.99 12.05 27.88
N LYS A 329 8.79 11.29 28.97
CA LYS A 329 9.83 10.42 29.55
C LYS A 329 10.28 9.34 28.55
N ILE A 330 9.33 8.67 27.89
CA ILE A 330 9.62 7.66 26.87
C ILE A 330 10.41 8.29 25.72
N VAL A 331 9.96 9.43 25.17
CA VAL A 331 10.66 10.14 24.09
C VAL A 331 12.08 10.53 24.51
N SER A 332 12.26 11.09 25.72
CA SER A 332 13.58 11.47 26.22
C SER A 332 14.53 10.27 26.37
N ALA A 333 14.03 9.13 26.85
CA ALA A 333 14.81 7.90 26.95
C ALA A 333 15.22 7.39 25.56
N LEU A 334 14.29 7.38 24.60
CA LEU A 334 14.54 6.94 23.23
C LEU A 334 15.55 7.82 22.50
N HIS A 335 15.52 9.13 22.69
CA HIS A 335 16.45 10.05 22.03
C HIS A 335 17.91 9.81 22.38
N LYS A 336 18.19 9.22 23.55
CA LYS A 336 19.54 8.89 24.00
C LYS A 336 20.12 7.66 23.30
N GLU A 337 19.28 6.76 22.83
CA GLU A 337 19.67 5.44 22.36
C GLU A 337 20.13 5.43 20.90
N ASN A 338 21.34 4.96 20.62
CA ASN A 338 21.92 4.94 19.28
C ASN A 338 21.16 4.03 18.29
N TRP A 339 20.49 3.00 18.77
CA TRP A 339 19.67 2.11 17.96
C TRP A 339 18.33 2.72 17.55
N VAL A 340 17.90 3.81 18.19
CA VAL A 340 16.69 4.54 17.85
C VAL A 340 16.99 5.56 16.78
N GLY A 341 16.26 5.51 15.69
CA GLY A 341 16.27 6.49 14.62
C GLY A 341 15.25 7.60 14.86
N ALA A 342 14.35 7.80 13.91
CA ALA A 342 13.33 8.83 13.98
C ALA A 342 12.28 8.53 15.05
N VAL A 343 11.89 9.56 15.77
CA VAL A 343 10.80 9.53 16.74
C VAL A 343 9.75 10.56 16.33
N PHE A 344 8.52 10.07 16.15
CA PHE A 344 7.37 10.89 15.75
C PHE A 344 6.32 10.90 16.86
N THR A 345 5.59 12.01 16.97
CA THR A 345 4.44 12.16 17.89
C THR A 345 3.27 12.83 17.19
N LYS A 346 2.12 12.93 17.84
CA LYS A 346 1.00 13.72 17.31
C LYS A 346 1.45 15.16 17.00
N PRO A 347 0.78 15.87 16.09
CA PRO A 347 1.18 17.23 15.73
C PRO A 347 1.01 18.21 16.90
N LYS A 348 1.91 19.17 17.02
CA LYS A 348 1.81 20.27 17.99
C LYS A 348 0.52 21.09 17.82
N LYS A 349 0.09 21.25 16.57
CA LYS A 349 -1.21 21.80 16.14
C LYS A 349 -1.55 21.19 14.77
N LYS A 350 -2.81 21.19 14.41
CA LYS A 350 -3.27 20.67 13.11
C LYS A 350 -2.42 21.21 11.95
N GLY A 351 -1.93 20.34 11.08
CA GLY A 351 -1.08 20.67 9.93
C GLY A 351 0.38 20.96 10.26
N SER A 352 0.79 20.88 11.54
CA SER A 352 2.20 21.08 11.93
C SER A 352 3.07 19.89 11.55
N MET A 353 4.22 20.15 10.95
CA MET A 353 5.27 19.14 10.73
C MET A 353 6.08 18.85 11.99
N GLN A 354 5.98 19.68 13.02
CA GLN A 354 6.62 19.46 14.32
C GLN A 354 5.70 18.67 15.24
N GLY A 355 6.25 17.68 15.91
CA GLY A 355 5.56 16.92 16.96
C GLY A 355 5.31 17.79 18.20
N TRP A 356 4.38 17.36 19.06
CA TRP A 356 4.08 18.10 20.28
C TRP A 356 5.16 17.93 21.36
N VAL A 357 5.94 16.85 21.31
CA VAL A 357 7.12 16.66 22.17
C VAL A 357 8.35 17.21 21.44
N TYR A 358 9.16 17.99 22.13
CA TYR A 358 10.37 18.58 21.55
C TYR A 358 11.33 17.49 21.03
N GLY A 359 11.97 17.75 19.90
CA GLY A 359 12.86 16.80 19.24
C GLY A 359 12.14 15.74 18.41
N THR A 360 10.80 15.76 18.33
CA THR A 360 10.04 14.86 17.46
C THR A 360 9.45 15.58 16.26
N LEU A 361 9.30 14.88 15.15
CA LEU A 361 8.48 15.31 14.03
C LEU A 361 7.05 14.76 14.17
N SER A 362 6.13 15.37 13.43
CA SER A 362 4.71 15.05 13.52
C SER A 362 4.35 13.82 12.69
N PHE A 363 3.33 13.08 13.12
CA PHE A 363 2.63 12.09 12.31
C PHE A 363 2.08 12.66 11.00
N GLU A 364 1.78 13.98 10.94
CA GLU A 364 1.39 14.66 9.69
C GLU A 364 2.52 14.69 8.66
N ALA A 365 3.78 14.77 9.12
CA ALA A 365 4.94 14.81 8.23
C ALA A 365 5.14 13.49 7.45
N ILE A 366 4.65 12.39 7.99
CA ILE A 366 4.77 11.04 7.44
C ILE A 366 3.42 10.40 7.08
N HIS A 367 2.36 11.20 7.01
CA HIS A 367 1.00 10.75 6.67
C HIS A 367 0.45 9.62 7.56
N TYR A 368 0.83 9.61 8.85
CA TYR A 368 0.47 8.55 9.80
C TYR A 368 -0.63 8.98 10.79
N ASN A 369 -1.07 10.24 10.75
CA ASN A 369 -1.96 10.83 11.76
C ASN A 369 -3.42 10.40 11.60
N HIS A 370 -3.75 9.17 11.97
CA HIS A 370 -5.15 8.73 11.99
C HIS A 370 -5.84 9.20 13.28
N PRO A 371 -7.03 9.84 13.19
CA PRO A 371 -7.65 10.53 14.33
C PRO A 371 -7.99 9.63 15.53
N ARG A 372 -8.24 8.32 15.29
CA ARG A 372 -8.66 7.38 16.34
C ARG A 372 -7.70 6.22 16.59
N ARG A 373 -6.78 5.93 15.65
CA ARG A 373 -6.01 4.68 15.67
C ARG A 373 -4.51 4.87 15.88
N SER A 374 -3.99 6.09 15.61
CA SER A 374 -2.56 6.38 15.84
C SER A 374 -2.22 6.35 17.33
N GLY A 375 -1.07 5.77 17.64
CA GLY A 375 -0.49 5.79 18.98
C GLY A 375 -0.09 7.21 19.44
N ASP A 376 0.68 7.26 20.50
CA ASP A 376 1.23 8.51 21.03
C ASP A 376 2.62 8.81 20.49
N ILE A 377 3.38 7.74 20.21
CA ILE A 377 4.74 7.81 19.67
C ILE A 377 4.86 6.76 18.55
N LEU A 378 5.61 7.07 17.50
CA LEU A 378 6.09 6.10 16.52
C LEU A 378 7.61 6.18 16.45
N VAL A 379 8.26 5.02 16.55
CA VAL A 379 9.71 4.88 16.59
C VAL A 379 10.17 4.10 15.37
N ALA A 380 11.08 4.67 14.60
CA ALA A 380 11.80 3.95 13.55
C ALA A 380 13.19 3.53 14.07
N PRO A 381 13.73 2.37 13.65
CA PRO A 381 15.10 2.01 13.95
C PRO A 381 16.08 3.00 13.29
N ASN A 382 17.22 3.20 13.91
CA ASN A 382 18.32 3.92 13.28
C ASN A 382 18.96 3.05 12.19
N TRP A 383 19.48 3.69 11.16
CA TRP A 383 20.04 3.01 10.01
C TRP A 383 21.35 3.66 9.55
N ASN A 384 22.13 2.96 8.72
CA ASN A 384 23.34 3.47 8.10
C ASN A 384 23.57 2.82 6.71
N ASP A 385 24.61 3.28 6.01
CA ASP A 385 24.97 2.85 4.66
C ASP A 385 25.96 1.65 4.65
N GLU A 386 26.18 0.98 5.78
CA GLU A 386 27.08 -0.17 5.85
C GLU A 386 26.66 -1.28 4.88
N ILE A 387 27.66 -1.94 4.33
CA ILE A 387 27.50 -3.01 3.34
C ILE A 387 27.60 -4.35 4.05
N ASN A 388 26.65 -5.25 3.79
CA ASN A 388 26.67 -6.59 4.37
C ASN A 388 27.72 -7.49 3.69
N ASP A 389 27.91 -8.70 4.20
CA ASP A 389 28.85 -9.71 3.70
C ASP A 389 28.54 -10.24 2.27
N LYS A 390 27.43 -9.81 1.68
CA LYS A 390 26.98 -10.11 0.32
C LYS A 390 26.99 -8.89 -0.61
N GLU A 391 27.67 -7.82 -0.21
CA GLU A 391 27.87 -6.58 -0.96
C GLU A 391 26.62 -5.72 -1.17
N TYR A 392 25.55 -5.94 -0.36
CA TYR A 392 24.35 -5.10 -0.38
C TYR A 392 24.43 -4.02 0.70
N PRO A 393 24.24 -2.73 0.33
CA PRO A 393 24.23 -1.63 1.29
C PRO A 393 22.90 -1.55 2.06
N GLY A 394 22.97 -0.88 3.21
CA GLY A 394 21.83 -0.60 4.08
C GLY A 394 21.74 -1.58 5.23
N THR A 395 22.02 -1.07 6.43
CA THR A 395 21.82 -1.79 7.68
C THR A 395 20.99 -0.95 8.66
N ASP A 396 20.34 -1.61 9.61
CA ASP A 396 19.69 -0.95 10.73
C ASP A 396 19.99 -1.66 12.04
N PHE A 397 19.56 -1.03 13.13
CA PHE A 397 19.77 -1.56 14.48
C PHE A 397 18.60 -2.43 14.97
N SER A 398 17.76 -2.94 14.10
CA SER A 398 16.72 -3.90 14.45
C SER A 398 17.30 -5.27 14.77
N ARG A 399 16.53 -6.06 15.51
CA ARG A 399 16.89 -7.42 15.89
C ARG A 399 16.45 -8.42 14.82
N GLY A 400 17.32 -9.32 14.43
CA GLY A 400 17.03 -10.36 13.44
C GLY A 400 18.14 -10.53 12.43
N VAL A 401 17.83 -11.04 11.24
CA VAL A 401 18.78 -11.24 10.13
C VAL A 401 18.70 -10.08 9.13
N ALA A 402 17.49 -9.81 8.66
CA ALA A 402 17.18 -8.71 7.77
C ALA A 402 15.67 -8.41 7.84
N GLY A 403 15.26 -7.22 7.43
CA GLY A 403 13.85 -6.83 7.45
C GLY A 403 13.61 -5.43 6.90
N HIS A 404 12.50 -4.86 7.33
CA HIS A 404 11.95 -3.61 6.84
C HIS A 404 11.02 -3.00 7.91
N GLY A 405 10.41 -1.85 7.62
CA GLY A 405 9.52 -1.13 8.53
C GLY A 405 10.11 0.20 8.99
N GLY A 406 11.37 0.44 8.65
CA GLY A 406 12.12 1.62 9.00
C GLY A 406 11.98 2.76 7.98
N SER A 407 12.81 3.77 8.18
CA SER A 407 12.80 5.04 7.47
C SER A 407 14.04 5.25 6.60
N SER A 408 14.74 4.17 6.26
CA SER A 408 15.93 4.22 5.40
C SER A 408 15.55 4.36 3.91
N PRO A 409 16.43 4.94 3.08
CA PRO A 409 16.19 4.99 1.63
C PRO A 409 16.16 3.61 0.99
N TYR A 410 16.80 2.61 1.63
CA TYR A 410 16.84 1.22 1.16
C TYR A 410 15.50 0.47 1.32
N GLU A 411 14.62 0.98 2.17
CA GLU A 411 13.28 0.46 2.39
C GLU A 411 12.23 1.28 1.66
N ILE A 412 12.43 2.60 1.58
CA ILE A 412 11.46 3.55 1.02
C ILE A 412 11.55 3.65 -0.51
N ASN A 413 12.77 3.66 -1.08
CA ASN A 413 12.93 3.76 -2.53
C ASN A 413 12.72 2.39 -3.17
N ILE A 414 11.65 2.27 -3.94
CA ILE A 414 11.17 1.02 -4.53
C ILE A 414 11.00 1.12 -6.04
N ALA A 415 10.73 -0.01 -6.70
CA ALA A 415 10.57 -0.07 -8.14
C ALA A 415 9.14 0.26 -8.59
N LEU A 416 8.99 1.01 -9.69
CA LEU A 416 7.77 1.16 -10.46
C LEU A 416 8.06 0.97 -11.94
N MET A 417 7.34 0.07 -12.61
CA MET A 417 7.37 -0.11 -14.05
C MET A 417 5.95 -0.24 -14.56
N VAL A 418 5.64 0.44 -15.65
CA VAL A 418 4.32 0.36 -16.27
C VAL A 418 4.43 0.12 -17.77
N SER A 419 3.56 -0.71 -18.32
CA SER A 419 3.52 -1.02 -19.75
C SER A 419 2.09 -1.35 -20.17
N GLY A 420 1.79 -1.22 -21.44
CA GLY A 420 0.49 -1.60 -21.98
C GLY A 420 -0.16 -0.54 -22.86
N PRO A 421 -1.41 -0.79 -23.29
CA PRO A 421 -2.09 0.07 -24.25
C PRO A 421 -2.29 1.52 -23.79
N ASP A 422 -2.46 1.79 -22.49
CA ASP A 422 -2.70 3.15 -21.97
C ASP A 422 -1.42 3.86 -21.52
N PHE A 423 -0.30 3.14 -21.35
CA PHE A 423 0.98 3.68 -20.88
C PHE A 423 1.94 4.00 -22.04
N LYS A 424 2.75 5.04 -21.87
CA LYS A 424 3.92 5.31 -22.72
C LYS A 424 4.87 4.10 -22.70
N SER A 425 5.76 4.02 -23.65
CA SER A 425 6.79 2.97 -23.72
C SER A 425 8.18 3.59 -23.65
N GLY A 426 9.09 2.97 -22.90
CA GLY A 426 10.48 3.42 -22.79
C GLY A 426 10.64 4.82 -22.17
N TYR A 427 9.66 5.28 -21.39
CA TYR A 427 9.71 6.58 -20.73
C TYR A 427 10.29 6.44 -19.32
N HIS A 428 11.23 7.31 -18.97
CA HIS A 428 11.81 7.37 -17.64
C HIS A 428 11.32 8.63 -16.93
N ASP A 429 10.50 8.45 -15.93
CA ASP A 429 9.94 9.54 -15.15
C ASP A 429 10.81 9.89 -13.94
N THR A 430 11.07 11.17 -13.76
CA THR A 430 11.84 11.69 -12.61
C THR A 430 10.98 12.36 -11.55
N LEU A 431 9.66 12.40 -11.75
CA LEU A 431 8.75 12.90 -10.73
C LEU A 431 8.57 11.87 -9.60
N PRO A 432 8.39 12.32 -8.36
CA PRO A 432 8.12 11.41 -7.26
C PRO A 432 6.73 10.79 -7.40
N THR A 433 6.67 9.49 -7.14
CA THR A 433 5.45 8.69 -7.09
C THR A 433 5.47 7.77 -5.87
N SER A 434 4.32 7.19 -5.50
CA SER A 434 4.22 6.23 -4.41
C SER A 434 3.13 5.19 -4.69
N ASN A 435 3.10 4.11 -3.91
CA ASN A 435 2.07 3.08 -3.99
C ASN A 435 0.64 3.65 -3.85
N VAL A 436 0.43 4.77 -3.16
CA VAL A 436 -0.87 5.45 -3.08
C VAL A 436 -1.35 6.01 -4.42
N ASP A 437 -0.46 6.22 -5.38
CA ASP A 437 -0.79 6.79 -6.70
C ASP A 437 -1.32 5.75 -7.69
N ILE A 438 -1.18 4.45 -7.39
CA ILE A 438 -1.59 3.35 -8.28
C ILE A 438 -3.12 3.38 -8.50
N THR A 439 -3.88 3.37 -7.43
CA THR A 439 -5.36 3.34 -7.53
C THR A 439 -5.96 4.59 -8.20
N PRO A 440 -5.61 5.84 -7.84
CA PRO A 440 -6.09 7.01 -8.57
C PRO A 440 -5.74 6.97 -10.07
N THR A 441 -4.55 6.46 -10.42
CA THR A 441 -4.13 6.31 -11.82
C THR A 441 -5.03 5.33 -12.57
N LEU A 442 -5.36 4.20 -11.98
CA LEU A 442 -6.28 3.22 -12.58
C LEU A 442 -7.67 3.79 -12.75
N LEU A 443 -8.19 4.49 -11.75
CA LEU A 443 -9.49 5.14 -11.85
C LEU A 443 -9.51 6.17 -12.99
N GLY A 444 -8.44 6.94 -13.14
CA GLY A 444 -8.26 7.87 -14.26
C GLY A 444 -8.25 7.17 -15.63
N ILE A 445 -7.52 6.06 -15.77
CA ILE A 445 -7.51 5.22 -16.99
C ILE A 445 -8.91 4.72 -17.33
N TYR A 446 -9.69 4.32 -16.33
CA TYR A 446 -11.04 3.78 -16.53
C TYR A 446 -12.11 4.86 -16.68
N GLY A 447 -11.77 6.14 -16.55
CA GLY A 447 -12.75 7.22 -16.55
C GLY A 447 -13.71 7.15 -15.37
N LEU A 448 -13.28 6.59 -14.26
CA LEU A 448 -14.03 6.51 -13.02
C LEU A 448 -13.68 7.69 -12.10
N PRO A 449 -14.62 8.18 -11.29
CA PRO A 449 -14.33 9.25 -10.35
C PRO A 449 -13.30 8.80 -9.31
N VAL A 450 -12.29 9.64 -9.08
CA VAL A 450 -11.34 9.46 -7.98
C VAL A 450 -11.98 10.03 -6.71
N PRO A 451 -12.22 9.21 -5.68
CA PRO A 451 -12.75 9.69 -4.40
C PRO A 451 -11.86 10.79 -3.80
N THR A 452 -12.47 11.86 -3.31
CA THR A 452 -11.76 13.03 -2.76
C THR A 452 -10.94 12.75 -1.51
N GLN A 453 -11.21 11.63 -0.84
CA GLN A 453 -10.45 11.15 0.32
C GLN A 453 -9.17 10.40 -0.06
N MET A 454 -8.95 10.09 -1.33
CA MET A 454 -7.68 9.48 -1.76
C MET A 454 -6.57 10.52 -1.68
N ASP A 455 -5.47 10.13 -1.06
CA ASP A 455 -4.30 11.00 -0.88
C ASP A 455 -3.37 10.99 -2.11
N GLY A 456 -3.42 9.91 -2.88
CA GLY A 456 -2.62 9.72 -4.09
C GLY A 456 -3.13 10.53 -5.28
N ARG A 457 -2.28 10.68 -6.28
CA ARG A 457 -2.57 11.40 -7.53
C ARG A 457 -2.63 10.46 -8.74
N ILE A 458 -3.19 10.95 -9.83
CA ILE A 458 -3.04 10.30 -11.13
C ILE A 458 -1.62 10.55 -11.63
N MET A 459 -0.89 9.48 -11.95
CA MET A 459 0.42 9.51 -12.59
C MET A 459 0.27 9.77 -14.10
N SER A 460 -0.28 10.94 -14.45
CA SER A 460 -0.63 11.32 -15.83
C SER A 460 0.58 11.36 -16.76
N GLU A 461 1.78 11.61 -16.23
CA GLU A 461 3.05 11.61 -16.95
C GLU A 461 3.37 10.27 -17.63
N PHE A 462 2.84 9.16 -17.11
CA PHE A 462 2.99 7.84 -17.72
C PHE A 462 1.96 7.54 -18.82
N LEU A 463 0.86 8.29 -18.89
CA LEU A 463 -0.26 7.99 -19.77
C LEU A 463 -0.06 8.53 -21.19
N LYS A 464 -0.47 7.76 -22.21
CA LYS A 464 -0.38 8.16 -23.63
C LYS A 464 -1.28 9.35 -23.98
N LYS A 465 -2.46 9.44 -23.34
CA LYS A 465 -3.52 10.39 -23.72
C LYS A 465 -3.51 11.69 -22.95
N THR A 466 -2.47 11.97 -22.18
CA THR A 466 -2.39 13.22 -21.42
C THR A 466 -1.42 14.20 -22.05
N SER A 467 -1.88 15.45 -22.21
CA SER A 467 -1.07 16.60 -22.60
C SER A 467 -0.97 17.58 -21.43
N GLU A 468 -0.42 17.13 -20.29
CA GLU A 468 -0.19 18.02 -19.17
C GLU A 468 1.12 18.80 -19.33
N PRO A 469 1.18 20.06 -18.84
CA PRO A 469 2.43 20.81 -18.83
C PRO A 469 3.47 20.09 -17.97
N ALA A 470 4.74 20.25 -18.31
CA ALA A 470 5.85 19.67 -17.56
C ALA A 470 5.82 20.17 -16.11
N ARG A 471 5.68 19.23 -15.18
CA ARG A 471 5.76 19.49 -13.74
C ARG A 471 7.20 19.37 -13.24
N LYS A 472 7.50 20.02 -12.13
CA LYS A 472 8.80 19.92 -11.47
C LYS A 472 8.60 19.63 -10.00
N SER A 473 9.34 18.67 -9.50
CA SER A 473 9.41 18.41 -8.06
C SER A 473 10.52 19.27 -7.42
N ARG A 474 10.41 19.49 -6.12
CA ARG A 474 11.46 20.08 -5.28
C ARG A 474 11.74 19.18 -4.09
N LYS A 475 12.93 19.28 -3.54
CA LYS A 475 13.27 18.64 -2.27
C LYS A 475 13.06 19.62 -1.11
N GLU A 476 12.67 19.07 0.03
CA GLU A 476 12.48 19.80 1.27
C GLU A 476 12.99 18.95 2.42
N THR A 477 13.75 19.57 3.34
CA THR A 477 14.21 18.90 4.55
C THR A 477 13.55 19.56 5.76
N ILE A 478 12.84 18.78 6.55
CA ILE A 478 12.21 19.22 7.80
C ILE A 478 13.11 18.78 8.94
N VAL A 479 13.45 19.73 9.83
CA VAL A 479 14.38 19.47 10.93
C VAL A 479 13.74 19.79 12.26
N THR A 480 14.04 18.98 13.27
CA THR A 480 13.79 19.25 14.68
C THR A 480 15.01 18.89 15.51
N GLU A 481 15.23 19.58 16.61
CA GLU A 481 16.31 19.28 17.54
C GLU A 481 15.89 19.52 18.98
N VAL A 482 16.57 18.84 19.90
CA VAL A 482 16.41 19.05 21.33
C VAL A 482 17.73 18.82 22.06
N LYS A 483 18.06 19.70 23.01
CA LYS A 483 19.26 19.63 23.83
C LYS A 483 18.98 18.90 25.14
N TYR A 484 19.86 18.01 25.50
CA TYR A 484 19.87 17.23 26.73
C TYR A 484 21.22 17.43 27.47
N PRO A 485 21.32 17.07 28.75
CA PRO A 485 22.62 17.08 29.44
C PRO A 485 23.71 16.24 28.81
N TRP A 486 23.32 15.21 28.03
CA TRP A 486 24.24 14.30 27.35
C TRP A 486 24.62 14.76 25.92
N GLY A 487 23.99 15.80 25.39
CA GLY A 487 24.20 16.29 24.02
C GLY A 487 22.90 16.69 23.31
N THR A 488 22.95 16.83 22.01
CA THR A 488 21.82 17.22 21.16
C THR A 488 21.33 16.05 20.32
N TYR A 489 20.04 15.75 20.39
CA TYR A 489 19.35 14.89 19.41
C TYR A 489 18.80 15.77 18.30
N LYS A 490 19.13 15.47 17.04
CA LYS A 490 18.66 16.18 15.86
C LYS A 490 18.10 15.17 14.86
N LEU A 491 16.86 15.38 14.44
CA LEU A 491 16.16 14.58 13.46
C LEU A 491 15.88 15.41 12.21
N SER A 492 16.27 14.90 11.05
CA SER A 492 15.92 15.46 9.75
C SER A 492 15.07 14.47 8.94
N LEU A 493 14.13 14.99 8.19
CA LEU A 493 13.21 14.27 7.31
C LEU A 493 13.38 14.83 5.90
N ASP A 494 13.85 14.03 4.96
CA ASP A 494 13.97 14.40 3.56
C ASP A 494 12.70 14.04 2.80
N MET A 495 12.19 14.99 2.02
CA MET A 495 10.92 14.90 1.30
C MET A 495 11.07 15.31 -0.15
N SER A 496 10.35 14.66 -1.04
CA SER A 496 10.10 15.12 -2.41
C SER A 496 8.70 15.74 -2.49
N ILE A 497 8.61 16.95 -3.01
CA ILE A 497 7.37 17.71 -3.11
C ILE A 497 7.01 17.90 -4.58
N LEU A 498 5.78 17.51 -4.93
CA LEU A 498 5.19 17.75 -6.24
C LEU A 498 3.81 18.39 -6.05
N ASP A 499 3.67 19.66 -6.38
CA ASP A 499 2.47 20.45 -6.11
C ASP A 499 2.09 20.38 -4.61
N GLN A 500 0.92 19.87 -4.27
CA GLN A 500 0.48 19.63 -2.89
C GLN A 500 0.91 18.27 -2.32
N TYR A 501 1.43 17.38 -3.14
CA TYR A 501 1.81 16.02 -2.74
C TYR A 501 3.20 15.98 -2.15
N ARG A 502 3.34 15.25 -1.05
CA ARG A 502 4.60 15.07 -0.33
C ARG A 502 4.93 13.59 -0.27
N TYR A 503 6.16 13.25 -0.64
CA TYR A 503 6.67 11.90 -0.64
C TYR A 503 7.85 11.83 0.32
N PHE A 504 7.80 10.93 1.26
CA PHE A 504 8.85 10.72 2.26
C PHE A 504 10.01 9.93 1.65
N ASN A 505 11.21 10.50 1.63
CA ASN A 505 12.39 9.86 1.04
C ASN A 505 13.18 9.05 2.08
N PHE A 506 13.50 9.64 3.23
CA PHE A 506 14.17 9.00 4.38
C PHE A 506 14.22 9.94 5.58
N SER A 507 14.54 9.40 6.75
CA SER A 507 14.93 10.20 7.91
C SER A 507 16.38 9.95 8.32
N LYS A 508 17.02 10.95 8.93
CA LYS A 508 18.37 10.85 9.47
C LYS A 508 18.42 11.44 10.87
N VAL A 509 19.12 10.73 11.77
CA VAL A 509 19.31 11.16 13.15
C VAL A 509 20.78 11.39 13.44
N GLU A 510 21.07 12.50 14.09
CA GLU A 510 22.38 12.86 14.61
C GLU A 510 22.31 13.02 16.13
N ARG A 511 23.33 12.51 16.84
CA ARG A 511 23.55 12.70 18.26
C ARG A 511 24.89 13.41 18.45
N ILE A 512 24.80 14.71 18.77
CA ILE A 512 25.97 15.62 18.84
C ILE A 512 26.29 15.80 20.33
N GLN A 513 27.47 15.37 20.74
CA GLN A 513 28.00 15.54 22.10
C GLN A 513 28.53 16.95 22.33
#